data_1e68c0312f3211f77b2697d14f5ee2df
#
_entry.id   1e68c0312f3211f77b2697d14f5ee2df
#
_cell.length_a   1.000
_cell.length_b   1.000
_cell.length_c   1.000
_cell.angle_alpha   90.00
_cell.angle_beta   90.00
_cell.angle_gamma   90.00
#
_symmetry.space_group_name_H-M   'P 1'
#
loop_
_entity.id
_entity.type
_entity.pdbx_description
1 polymer ?
#
loop_
_entity_poly.entity_id
_entity_poly.type
_entity_poly.pdbx_seq_one_letter_code
_entity_poly.pdbx_strand_id
1 'polypeptide(L)'
;AVEAFSRAADALNGLLSALTDDQWEMVALRGLDAYGFVAHLTGVEDHVRAALEGDPGVADVDHVAATRSQAARTPDETRVAWRVAVDATLTHLAATDDLDQVVAVHRTRLPLRSLLVARTFELWTHENDIRAAVGMPRSAPDPSTLTLMTNLATRLLPVAVARVGNGQAPVDLHLVLTGDGGGTWDLALGDRGASALQDVPEVTIVAEALDFCRLVANRLRPADLSTHLGGSVVHVPHILAGATTLALD
;
A
#
# COMPACT_ATOMS: atom_id res chain seq x y z
N ALA A 1 12.48 -4.80 -4.28
CA ALA A 1 11.02 -4.93 -4.36
C ALA A 1 10.58 -6.39 -4.21
N VAL A 2 11.14 -7.33 -4.99
CA VAL A 2 10.76 -8.77 -4.91
C VAL A 2 10.94 -9.31 -3.49
N GLU A 3 12.09 -9.11 -2.87
CA GLU A 3 12.33 -9.57 -1.50
C GLU A 3 11.39 -8.92 -0.48
N ALA A 4 11.05 -7.63 -0.64
CA ALA A 4 10.11 -6.95 0.25
C ALA A 4 8.71 -7.57 0.15
N PHE A 5 8.25 -7.85 -1.08
CA PHE A 5 6.98 -8.54 -1.33
C PHE A 5 6.99 -9.96 -0.72
N SER A 6 8.06 -10.73 -0.93
CA SER A 6 8.21 -12.07 -0.35
C SER A 6 8.14 -12.03 1.19
N ARG A 7 8.89 -11.12 1.83
CA ARG A 7 8.87 -10.98 3.30
C ARG A 7 7.49 -10.60 3.84
N ALA A 8 6.77 -9.70 3.16
CA ALA A 8 5.41 -9.34 3.58
C ALA A 8 4.44 -10.52 3.43
N ALA A 9 4.57 -11.30 2.36
CA ALA A 9 3.78 -12.51 2.17
C ALA A 9 4.11 -13.59 3.23
N ASP A 10 5.39 -13.75 3.58
CA ASP A 10 5.81 -14.69 4.63
C ASP A 10 5.29 -14.26 6.01
N ALA A 11 5.30 -12.97 6.32
CA ALA A 11 4.77 -12.43 7.58
C ALA A 11 3.27 -12.68 7.70
N LEU A 12 2.50 -12.38 6.66
CA LEU A 12 1.05 -12.65 6.64
C LEU A 12 0.77 -14.17 6.72
N ASN A 13 1.50 -15.01 5.96
CA ASN A 13 1.34 -16.46 6.04
C ASN A 13 1.63 -17.00 7.45
N GLY A 14 2.65 -16.47 8.13
CA GLY A 14 2.97 -16.79 9.51
C GLY A 14 1.85 -16.40 10.48
N LEU A 15 1.28 -15.19 10.32
CA LEU A 15 0.12 -14.77 11.11
C LEU A 15 -1.05 -15.73 10.90
N LEU A 16 -1.45 -15.95 9.65
CA LEU A 16 -2.61 -16.78 9.30
C LEU A 16 -2.47 -18.23 9.82
N SER A 17 -1.26 -18.79 9.83
CA SER A 17 -1.00 -20.13 10.36
C SER A 17 -1.08 -20.22 11.89
N ALA A 18 -1.01 -19.09 12.58
CA ALA A 18 -1.06 -19.02 14.05
C ALA A 18 -2.46 -18.69 14.60
N LEU A 19 -3.41 -18.30 13.74
CA LEU A 19 -4.78 -18.00 14.14
C LEU A 19 -5.53 -19.28 14.49
N THR A 20 -6.37 -19.21 15.53
CA THR A 20 -7.39 -20.23 15.81
C THR A 20 -8.59 -20.07 14.86
N ASP A 21 -9.42 -21.11 14.75
CA ASP A 21 -10.63 -21.07 13.89
C ASP A 21 -11.54 -19.89 14.27
N ASP A 22 -11.77 -19.65 15.56
CA ASP A 22 -12.57 -18.51 16.03
C ASP A 22 -11.93 -17.15 15.62
N GLN A 23 -10.61 -17.06 15.60
CA GLN A 23 -9.90 -15.83 15.18
C GLN A 23 -10.00 -15.57 13.68
N TRP A 24 -10.14 -16.62 12.88
CA TRP A 24 -10.39 -16.50 11.44
C TRP A 24 -11.72 -15.83 11.13
N GLU A 25 -12.73 -16.01 11.99
CA GLU A 25 -14.07 -15.45 11.84
C GLU A 25 -14.22 -14.05 12.45
N MET A 26 -13.18 -13.53 13.12
CA MET A 26 -13.24 -12.20 13.74
C MET A 26 -13.23 -11.11 12.66
N VAL A 27 -14.29 -10.29 12.66
CA VAL A 27 -14.42 -9.17 11.72
C VAL A 27 -13.36 -8.10 12.02
N ALA A 28 -12.55 -7.79 11.02
CA ALA A 28 -11.46 -6.85 11.13
C ALA A 28 -11.82 -5.47 10.55
N LEU A 29 -12.15 -5.38 9.26
CA LEU A 29 -12.41 -4.10 8.60
C LEU A 29 -13.51 -4.26 7.54
N ARG A 30 -14.41 -3.27 7.42
CA ARG A 30 -15.48 -3.23 6.40
C ARG A 30 -16.35 -4.50 6.33
N GLY A 31 -16.48 -5.19 7.45
CA GLY A 31 -17.23 -6.44 7.52
C GLY A 31 -16.48 -7.67 7.01
N LEU A 32 -15.19 -7.53 6.66
CA LEU A 32 -14.33 -8.65 6.29
C LEU A 32 -13.64 -9.24 7.53
N ASP A 33 -13.60 -10.55 7.57
CA ASP A 33 -12.80 -11.38 8.46
C ASP A 33 -11.51 -11.83 7.77
N ALA A 34 -10.74 -12.72 8.37
CA ALA A 34 -9.51 -13.22 7.76
C ALA A 34 -9.78 -13.97 6.45
N TYR A 35 -10.89 -14.72 6.35
CA TYR A 35 -11.28 -15.36 5.10
C TYR A 35 -11.51 -14.35 3.97
N GLY A 36 -12.24 -13.27 4.28
CA GLY A 36 -12.52 -12.20 3.33
C GLY A 36 -11.25 -11.51 2.83
N PHE A 37 -10.31 -11.21 3.72
CA PHE A 37 -9.03 -10.62 3.33
C PHE A 37 -8.20 -11.57 2.47
N VAL A 38 -8.07 -12.85 2.86
CA VAL A 38 -7.28 -13.81 2.10
C VAL A 38 -7.90 -14.08 0.72
N ALA A 39 -9.24 -14.11 0.63
CA ALA A 39 -9.92 -14.23 -0.65
C ALA A 39 -9.67 -13.01 -1.55
N HIS A 40 -9.75 -11.79 -0.99
CA HIS A 40 -9.40 -10.56 -1.69
C HIS A 40 -7.96 -10.60 -2.21
N LEU A 41 -6.99 -10.91 -1.35
CA LEU A 41 -5.57 -10.99 -1.70
C LEU A 41 -5.29 -12.07 -2.75
N THR A 42 -6.00 -13.20 -2.72
CA THR A 42 -5.89 -14.24 -3.76
C THR A 42 -6.34 -13.70 -5.12
N GLY A 43 -7.49 -13.02 -5.15
CA GLY A 43 -8.00 -12.38 -6.36
C GLY A 43 -7.03 -11.33 -6.93
N VAL A 44 -6.36 -10.55 -6.06
CA VAL A 44 -5.35 -9.58 -6.50
C VAL A 44 -4.12 -10.28 -7.08
N GLU A 45 -3.64 -11.40 -6.47
CA GLU A 45 -2.53 -12.18 -7.04
C GLU A 45 -2.89 -12.75 -8.43
N ASP A 46 -4.11 -13.27 -8.61
CA ASP A 46 -4.56 -13.75 -9.91
C ASP A 46 -4.56 -12.64 -10.97
N HIS A 47 -4.94 -11.41 -10.61
CA HIS A 47 -4.88 -10.26 -11.52
C HIS A 47 -3.45 -9.85 -11.85
N VAL A 48 -2.56 -9.81 -10.86
CA VAL A 48 -1.15 -9.49 -11.08
C VAL A 48 -0.54 -10.51 -12.03
N ARG A 49 -0.80 -11.79 -11.81
CA ARG A 49 -0.28 -12.87 -12.65
C ARG A 49 -0.79 -12.77 -14.09
N ALA A 50 -2.10 -12.58 -14.28
CA ALA A 50 -2.67 -12.42 -15.61
C ALA A 50 -2.11 -11.19 -16.34
N ALA A 51 -1.89 -10.09 -15.63
CA ALA A 51 -1.25 -8.91 -16.19
C ALA A 51 0.21 -9.16 -16.59
N LEU A 52 0.95 -9.97 -15.83
CA LEU A 52 2.32 -10.38 -16.14
C LEU A 52 2.37 -11.33 -17.35
N GLU A 53 1.36 -12.17 -17.55
CA GLU A 53 1.21 -13.08 -18.67
C GLU A 53 0.67 -12.38 -19.94
N GLY A 54 0.31 -11.09 -19.83
CA GLY A 54 -0.17 -10.27 -20.95
C GLY A 54 -1.63 -10.54 -21.33
N ASP A 55 -2.44 -11.06 -20.41
CA ASP A 55 -3.87 -11.28 -20.62
C ASP A 55 -4.67 -9.96 -20.45
N PRO A 56 -5.26 -9.42 -21.55
CA PRO A 56 -6.01 -8.17 -21.49
C PRO A 56 -7.41 -8.32 -20.84
N GLY A 57 -7.88 -9.55 -20.60
CA GLY A 57 -9.25 -9.83 -20.14
C GLY A 57 -9.49 -9.59 -18.65
N VAL A 58 -8.45 -9.35 -17.88
CA VAL A 58 -8.50 -9.33 -16.40
C VAL A 58 -8.77 -7.93 -15.81
N ALA A 59 -8.89 -6.90 -16.64
CA ALA A 59 -9.01 -5.51 -16.18
C ALA A 59 -10.30 -5.19 -15.37
N ASP A 60 -11.27 -6.11 -15.29
CA ASP A 60 -12.64 -5.79 -14.80
C ASP A 60 -13.24 -6.87 -13.87
N VAL A 61 -12.42 -7.65 -13.16
CA VAL A 61 -12.96 -8.67 -12.23
C VAL A 61 -13.37 -8.04 -10.90
N ASP A 62 -14.62 -8.29 -10.50
CA ASP A 62 -15.18 -7.90 -9.21
C ASP A 62 -14.52 -8.71 -8.07
N HIS A 63 -13.61 -8.09 -7.33
CA HIS A 63 -12.92 -8.69 -6.17
C HIS A 63 -13.89 -9.16 -5.08
N VAL A 64 -15.07 -8.53 -4.97
CA VAL A 64 -16.12 -8.92 -4.02
C VAL A 64 -16.72 -10.28 -4.39
N ALA A 65 -16.79 -10.61 -5.68
CA ALA A 65 -17.29 -11.91 -6.14
C ALA A 65 -16.30 -13.05 -5.78
N ALA A 66 -14.99 -12.82 -5.86
CA ALA A 66 -13.96 -13.78 -5.44
C ALA A 66 -14.06 -14.12 -3.95
N THR A 67 -14.37 -13.13 -3.10
CA THR A 67 -14.58 -13.30 -1.66
C THR A 67 -15.71 -14.28 -1.36
N ARG A 68 -16.78 -14.29 -2.15
CA ARG A 68 -17.94 -15.16 -1.95
C ARG A 68 -17.71 -16.61 -2.39
N SER A 69 -16.83 -16.86 -3.33
CA SER A 69 -16.57 -18.22 -3.86
C SER A 69 -15.73 -19.08 -2.91
N GLN A 70 -15.11 -18.49 -1.89
CA GLN A 70 -14.23 -19.19 -0.93
C GLN A 70 -14.93 -19.59 0.38
N ALA A 71 -16.20 -19.29 0.56
CA ALA A 71 -16.97 -19.48 1.80
C ALA A 71 -17.11 -20.95 2.28
N ALA A 72 -16.59 -21.93 1.54
CA ALA A 72 -16.70 -23.35 1.87
C ALA A 72 -15.35 -24.02 2.22
N ARG A 73 -14.26 -23.24 2.39
CA ARG A 73 -12.93 -23.76 2.67
C ARG A 73 -12.58 -23.64 4.16
N THR A 74 -11.76 -24.56 4.65
CA THR A 74 -11.16 -24.43 5.98
C THR A 74 -10.12 -23.31 6.01
N PRO A 75 -9.73 -22.81 7.21
CA PRO A 75 -8.65 -21.82 7.36
C PRO A 75 -7.37 -22.23 6.61
N ASP A 76 -6.94 -23.49 6.79
CA ASP A 76 -5.71 -23.97 6.18
C ASP A 76 -5.82 -24.08 4.66
N GLU A 77 -6.93 -24.59 4.11
CA GLU A 77 -7.17 -24.62 2.66
C GLU A 77 -7.17 -23.23 2.05
N THR A 78 -7.76 -22.24 2.74
CA THR A 78 -7.79 -20.85 2.29
C THR A 78 -6.39 -20.23 2.28
N ARG A 79 -5.63 -20.41 3.37
CA ARG A 79 -4.25 -19.94 3.50
C ARG A 79 -3.33 -20.57 2.44
N VAL A 80 -3.43 -21.89 2.25
CA VAL A 80 -2.61 -22.63 1.29
C VAL A 80 -2.92 -22.19 -0.14
N ALA A 81 -4.19 -22.02 -0.50
CA ALA A 81 -4.58 -21.55 -1.83
C ALA A 81 -4.01 -20.16 -2.15
N TRP A 82 -4.09 -19.22 -1.21
CA TRP A 82 -3.46 -17.91 -1.35
C TRP A 82 -1.94 -18.02 -1.48
N ARG A 83 -1.29 -18.83 -0.63
CA ARG A 83 0.17 -19.01 -0.69
C ARG A 83 0.61 -19.58 -2.04
N VAL A 84 -0.11 -20.52 -2.62
CA VAL A 84 0.15 -21.05 -3.96
C VAL A 84 0.08 -19.94 -5.02
N ALA A 85 -0.89 -19.02 -4.92
CA ALA A 85 -0.99 -17.87 -5.83
C ALA A 85 0.23 -16.93 -5.70
N VAL A 86 0.65 -16.61 -4.46
CA VAL A 86 1.87 -15.82 -4.20
C VAL A 86 3.12 -16.51 -4.74
N ASP A 87 3.28 -17.81 -4.50
CA ASP A 87 4.45 -18.56 -4.97
C ASP A 87 4.52 -18.63 -6.50
N ALA A 88 3.36 -18.69 -7.18
CA ALA A 88 3.30 -18.59 -8.64
C ALA A 88 3.78 -17.21 -9.14
N THR A 89 3.35 -16.12 -8.46
CA THR A 89 3.86 -14.76 -8.75
C THR A 89 5.37 -14.68 -8.54
N LEU A 90 5.89 -15.17 -7.41
CA LEU A 90 7.33 -15.17 -7.11
C LEU A 90 8.13 -16.01 -8.13
N THR A 91 7.58 -17.13 -8.58
CA THR A 91 8.22 -17.97 -9.62
C THR A 91 8.32 -17.21 -10.94
N HIS A 92 7.27 -16.51 -11.34
CA HIS A 92 7.29 -15.66 -12.54
C HIS A 92 8.34 -14.54 -12.42
N LEU A 93 8.40 -13.89 -11.25
CA LEU A 93 9.36 -12.82 -10.96
C LEU A 93 10.82 -13.31 -10.97
N ALA A 94 11.08 -14.54 -10.55
CA ALA A 94 12.42 -15.14 -10.59
C ALA A 94 12.92 -15.36 -12.04
N ALA A 95 12.00 -15.47 -13.00
CA ALA A 95 12.31 -15.61 -14.43
C ALA A 95 12.28 -14.26 -15.17
N THR A 96 12.03 -13.13 -14.48
CA THR A 96 11.87 -11.80 -15.08
C THR A 96 13.13 -10.96 -14.82
N ASP A 97 13.80 -10.55 -15.90
CA ASP A 97 15.00 -9.71 -15.82
C ASP A 97 14.68 -8.20 -15.77
N ASP A 98 13.50 -7.77 -16.25
CA ASP A 98 13.09 -6.37 -16.33
C ASP A 98 11.99 -6.03 -15.33
N LEU A 99 12.38 -5.49 -14.18
CA LEU A 99 11.46 -4.96 -13.16
C LEU A 99 10.96 -3.53 -13.48
N ASP A 100 11.46 -2.90 -14.54
CA ASP A 100 11.00 -1.59 -15.00
C ASP A 100 9.91 -1.68 -16.07
N GLN A 101 9.62 -2.88 -16.58
CA GLN A 101 8.50 -3.08 -17.48
C GLN A 101 7.20 -2.54 -16.87
N VAL A 102 6.42 -1.85 -17.72
CA VAL A 102 5.14 -1.26 -17.27
C VAL A 102 4.04 -2.32 -17.34
N VAL A 103 3.47 -2.61 -16.20
CA VAL A 103 2.35 -3.55 -16.04
C VAL A 103 1.05 -2.78 -15.80
N ALA A 104 -0.03 -3.21 -16.42
CA ALA A 104 -1.36 -2.66 -16.21
C ALA A 104 -2.13 -3.59 -15.27
N VAL A 105 -2.44 -3.10 -14.05
CA VAL A 105 -3.28 -3.81 -13.07
C VAL A 105 -4.42 -2.89 -12.69
N HIS A 106 -5.65 -3.36 -12.81
CA HIS A 106 -6.84 -2.54 -12.71
C HIS A 106 -6.77 -1.34 -13.68
N ARG A 107 -7.04 -0.14 -13.20
CA ARG A 107 -6.95 1.10 -13.98
C ARG A 107 -5.59 1.81 -13.86
N THR A 108 -4.59 1.13 -13.30
CA THR A 108 -3.29 1.71 -12.99
C THR A 108 -2.20 1.09 -13.84
N ARG A 109 -1.29 1.90 -14.35
CA ARG A 109 -0.10 1.47 -15.06
C ARG A 109 1.13 1.86 -14.25
N LEU A 110 1.89 0.88 -13.79
CA LEU A 110 3.07 1.10 -12.96
C LEU A 110 4.23 0.23 -13.46
N PRO A 111 5.48 0.67 -13.26
CA PRO A 111 6.61 -0.24 -13.34
C PRO A 111 6.42 -1.42 -12.39
N LEU A 112 6.78 -2.62 -12.80
CA LEU A 112 6.60 -3.84 -12.01
C LEU A 112 7.19 -3.70 -10.59
N ARG A 113 8.39 -3.10 -10.46
CA ARG A 113 8.96 -2.81 -9.13
C ARG A 113 8.04 -1.98 -8.23
N SER A 114 7.32 -1.02 -8.79
CA SER A 114 6.39 -0.17 -8.05
C SER A 114 5.12 -0.92 -7.67
N LEU A 115 4.62 -1.77 -8.56
CA LEU A 115 3.51 -2.67 -8.28
C LEU A 115 3.83 -3.60 -7.12
N LEU A 116 5.03 -4.19 -7.09
CA LEU A 116 5.45 -5.07 -5.99
C LEU A 116 5.54 -4.34 -4.65
N VAL A 117 5.99 -3.08 -4.64
CA VAL A 117 5.97 -2.26 -3.43
C VAL A 117 4.54 -1.93 -2.99
N ALA A 118 3.64 -1.64 -3.94
CA ALA A 118 2.22 -1.44 -3.63
C ALA A 118 1.59 -2.72 -3.05
N ARG A 119 1.92 -3.90 -3.61
CA ARG A 119 1.51 -5.19 -3.05
C ARG A 119 2.07 -5.43 -1.64
N THR A 120 3.33 -5.03 -1.39
CA THR A 120 3.94 -5.09 -0.05
C THR A 120 3.17 -4.24 0.95
N PHE A 121 2.76 -3.02 0.55
CA PHE A 121 1.90 -2.15 1.34
C PHE A 121 0.57 -2.82 1.71
N GLU A 122 -0.08 -3.41 0.73
CA GLU A 122 -1.39 -4.05 0.90
C GLU A 122 -1.31 -5.26 1.84
N LEU A 123 -0.32 -6.15 1.65
CA LEU A 123 -0.09 -7.29 2.52
C LEU A 123 0.17 -6.88 3.97
N TRP A 124 1.07 -5.90 4.18
CA TRP A 124 1.36 -5.38 5.51
C TRP A 124 0.14 -4.71 6.16
N THR A 125 -0.65 -3.97 5.37
CA THR A 125 -1.85 -3.30 5.86
C THR A 125 -2.87 -4.32 6.35
N HIS A 126 -3.18 -5.34 5.55
CA HIS A 126 -4.16 -6.36 5.91
C HIS A 126 -3.65 -7.32 6.99
N GLU A 127 -2.34 -7.61 7.05
CA GLU A 127 -1.74 -8.27 8.21
C GLU A 127 -2.07 -7.51 9.51
N ASN A 128 -1.90 -6.19 9.51
CA ASN A 128 -2.17 -5.36 10.68
C ASN A 128 -3.66 -5.18 10.97
N ASP A 129 -4.52 -5.20 9.96
CA ASP A 129 -5.98 -5.20 10.15
C ASP A 129 -6.41 -6.49 10.89
N ILE A 130 -5.90 -7.66 10.48
CA ILE A 130 -6.16 -8.94 11.14
C ILE A 130 -5.57 -8.95 12.57
N ARG A 131 -4.32 -8.52 12.75
CA ARG A 131 -3.70 -8.41 14.09
C ARG A 131 -4.54 -7.58 15.04
N ALA A 132 -5.03 -6.43 14.58
CA ALA A 132 -5.88 -5.56 15.39
C ALA A 132 -7.20 -6.24 15.80
N ALA A 133 -7.83 -6.98 14.89
CA ALA A 133 -9.07 -7.70 15.16
C ALA A 133 -8.89 -8.77 16.24
N VAL A 134 -7.77 -9.50 16.21
CA VAL A 134 -7.49 -10.59 17.17
C VAL A 134 -6.72 -10.14 18.41
N GLY A 135 -6.52 -8.81 18.59
CA GLY A 135 -5.84 -8.26 19.76
C GLY A 135 -4.33 -8.47 19.81
N MET A 136 -3.70 -8.75 18.67
CA MET A 136 -2.24 -8.90 18.56
C MET A 136 -1.56 -7.55 18.36
N PRO A 137 -0.29 -7.39 18.82
CA PRO A 137 0.51 -6.20 18.52
C PRO A 137 0.67 -5.98 17.02
N ARG A 138 0.69 -4.70 16.62
CA ARG A 138 0.98 -4.34 15.23
C ARG A 138 2.41 -4.72 14.86
N SER A 139 2.58 -5.15 13.60
CA SER A 139 3.90 -5.36 13.00
C SER A 139 4.39 -4.08 12.31
N ALA A 140 5.70 -3.98 12.14
CA ALA A 140 6.34 -3.00 11.28
C ALA A 140 7.16 -3.72 10.20
N PRO A 141 7.24 -3.19 8.97
CA PRO A 141 8.17 -3.69 7.98
C PRO A 141 9.61 -3.49 8.45
N ASP A 142 10.53 -4.29 7.93
CA ASP A 142 11.96 -4.01 8.13
C ASP A 142 12.36 -2.66 7.50
N PRO A 143 13.49 -2.04 7.95
CA PRO A 143 13.89 -0.71 7.49
C PRO A 143 14.05 -0.60 5.97
N SER A 144 14.54 -1.64 5.30
CA SER A 144 14.73 -1.65 3.86
C SER A 144 13.39 -1.69 3.10
N THR A 145 12.43 -2.46 3.59
CA THR A 145 11.07 -2.52 3.06
C THR A 145 10.36 -1.18 3.29
N LEU A 146 10.47 -0.62 4.49
CA LEU A 146 9.85 0.67 4.82
C LEU A 146 10.41 1.81 3.94
N THR A 147 11.73 1.79 3.63
CA THR A 147 12.34 2.73 2.66
C THR A 147 11.71 2.63 1.27
N LEU A 148 11.42 1.42 0.78
CA LEU A 148 10.74 1.26 -0.51
C LEU A 148 9.32 1.81 -0.46
N MET A 149 8.61 1.58 0.65
CA MET A 149 7.24 2.05 0.84
C MET A 149 7.17 3.57 0.91
N THR A 150 8.02 4.23 1.69
CA THR A 150 8.07 5.71 1.79
C THR A 150 8.44 6.35 0.45
N ASN A 151 9.41 5.79 -0.28
CA ASN A 151 9.79 6.27 -1.61
C ASN A 151 8.65 6.12 -2.63
N LEU A 152 7.86 5.06 -2.58
CA LEU A 152 6.69 4.93 -3.45
C LEU A 152 5.63 5.95 -3.08
N ALA A 153 5.29 6.07 -1.80
CA ALA A 153 4.28 6.99 -1.29
C ALA A 153 4.61 8.44 -1.64
N THR A 154 5.85 8.88 -1.38
CA THR A 154 6.29 10.26 -1.67
C THR A 154 6.29 10.55 -3.17
N ARG A 155 6.68 9.59 -4.01
CA ARG A 155 6.62 9.74 -5.48
C ARG A 155 5.19 9.88 -6.00
N LEU A 156 4.21 9.21 -5.38
CA LEU A 156 2.81 9.26 -5.77
C LEU A 156 2.05 10.43 -5.13
N LEU A 157 2.57 11.03 -4.07
CA LEU A 157 1.91 12.08 -3.31
C LEU A 157 1.49 13.29 -4.16
N PRO A 158 2.30 13.81 -5.11
CA PRO A 158 1.87 14.93 -5.96
C PRO A 158 0.60 14.61 -6.76
N VAL A 159 0.51 13.42 -7.33
CA VAL A 159 -0.69 12.98 -8.08
C VAL A 159 -1.89 12.79 -7.16
N ALA A 160 -1.68 12.26 -5.96
CA ALA A 160 -2.73 12.06 -4.98
C ALA A 160 -3.30 13.40 -4.47
N VAL A 161 -2.43 14.36 -4.15
CA VAL A 161 -2.83 15.71 -3.74
C VAL A 161 -3.58 16.44 -4.87
N ALA A 162 -3.12 16.31 -6.12
CA ALA A 162 -3.80 16.92 -7.27
C ALA A 162 -5.23 16.38 -7.48
N ARG A 163 -5.47 15.10 -7.17
CA ARG A 163 -6.81 14.48 -7.29
C ARG A 163 -7.85 15.03 -6.31
N VAL A 164 -7.43 15.39 -5.10
CA VAL A 164 -8.32 15.97 -4.08
C VAL A 164 -8.39 17.50 -4.16
N GLY A 165 -7.44 18.13 -4.89
CA GLY A 165 -7.33 19.57 -5.03
C GLY A 165 -8.21 20.12 -6.14
N ASN A 166 -9.35 20.70 -5.80
CA ASN A 166 -10.20 21.41 -6.74
C ASN A 166 -9.58 22.78 -7.17
N GLY A 167 -8.47 22.74 -7.94
CA GLY A 167 -7.82 23.93 -8.46
C GLY A 167 -7.05 24.77 -7.42
N GLN A 168 -6.55 24.13 -6.38
CA GLN A 168 -5.67 24.82 -5.42
C GLN A 168 -4.35 25.24 -6.08
N ALA A 169 -3.77 26.34 -5.59
CA ALA A 169 -2.49 26.83 -6.05
C ALA A 169 -1.40 25.75 -5.83
N PRO A 170 -0.40 25.68 -6.71
CA PRO A 170 0.77 24.81 -6.52
C PRO A 170 1.47 25.14 -5.20
N VAL A 171 2.01 24.14 -4.53
CA VAL A 171 2.68 24.26 -3.24
C VAL A 171 4.01 23.49 -3.26
N ASP A 172 5.08 24.10 -2.77
CA ASP A 172 6.36 23.43 -2.54
C ASP A 172 6.40 22.84 -1.13
N LEU A 173 6.46 21.52 -1.06
CA LEU A 173 6.52 20.76 0.17
C LEU A 173 7.93 20.24 0.41
N HIS A 174 8.50 20.56 1.59
CA HIS A 174 9.63 19.89 2.18
C HIS A 174 9.12 18.83 3.16
N LEU A 175 9.19 17.57 2.78
CA LEU A 175 8.76 16.43 3.60
C LEU A 175 9.97 15.74 4.22
N VAL A 176 10.02 15.69 5.54
CA VAL A 176 11.03 14.94 6.30
C VAL A 176 10.34 13.80 7.04
N LEU A 177 10.68 12.58 6.69
CA LEU A 177 10.24 11.42 7.44
C LEU A 177 11.39 10.91 8.31
N THR A 178 11.14 10.75 9.60
CA THR A 178 12.11 10.31 10.60
C THR A 178 11.99 8.82 10.91
N GLY A 179 12.98 8.24 11.56
CA GLY A 179 13.01 6.82 11.93
C GLY A 179 13.40 5.91 10.76
N ASP A 180 13.15 4.61 10.95
CA ASP A 180 13.43 3.60 9.93
C ASP A 180 12.61 3.87 8.66
N GLY A 181 13.24 3.74 7.50
CA GLY A 181 12.61 4.07 6.22
C GLY A 181 12.44 5.56 5.95
N GLY A 182 12.96 6.41 6.84
CA GLY A 182 12.91 7.86 6.72
C GLY A 182 13.79 8.42 5.60
N GLY A 183 13.61 9.71 5.34
CA GLY A 183 14.33 10.46 4.32
C GLY A 183 13.78 11.88 4.19
N THR A 184 14.29 12.62 3.20
CA THR A 184 13.86 13.98 2.91
C THR A 184 13.54 14.13 1.44
N TRP A 185 12.42 14.76 1.15
CA TRP A 185 11.92 14.97 -0.21
C TRP A 185 11.43 16.40 -0.40
N ASP A 186 11.85 17.04 -1.48
CA ASP A 186 11.31 18.30 -1.95
C ASP A 186 10.34 18.03 -3.10
N LEU A 187 9.06 18.34 -2.90
CA LEU A 187 7.98 17.95 -3.79
C LEU A 187 7.20 19.17 -4.27
N ALA A 188 7.03 19.27 -5.59
CA ALA A 188 6.08 20.20 -6.19
C ALA A 188 4.69 19.56 -6.20
N LEU A 189 3.75 20.12 -5.45
CA LEU A 189 2.37 19.66 -5.37
C LEU A 189 1.47 20.59 -6.22
N GLY A 190 0.51 20.00 -6.95
CA GLY A 190 -0.40 20.72 -7.84
C GLY A 190 0.19 20.94 -9.23
N ASP A 191 -0.61 21.59 -10.10
CA ASP A 191 -0.21 21.84 -11.50
C ASP A 191 0.60 23.15 -11.58
N ARG A 192 1.89 23.02 -11.78
CA ARG A 192 2.83 24.15 -11.97
C ARG A 192 3.24 24.34 -13.42
N GLY A 193 2.87 23.46 -14.30
CA GLY A 193 3.50 23.40 -15.61
C GLY A 193 5.00 23.12 -15.49
N ALA A 194 5.84 23.90 -16.19
CA ALA A 194 7.29 23.74 -16.21
C ALA A 194 8.04 24.52 -15.10
N SER A 195 7.34 25.05 -14.09
CA SER A 195 7.98 25.85 -13.03
C SER A 195 8.84 24.99 -12.12
N ALA A 196 10.09 25.40 -11.86
CA ALA A 196 10.97 24.75 -10.92
C ALA A 196 10.49 24.93 -9.47
N LEU A 197 10.97 24.03 -8.57
CA LEU A 197 10.83 24.21 -7.12
C LEU A 197 11.47 25.54 -6.69
N GLN A 198 10.90 26.17 -5.67
CA GLN A 198 11.46 27.39 -5.07
C GLN A 198 12.63 27.03 -4.14
N ASP A 199 13.58 27.93 -3.98
CA ASP A 199 14.73 27.75 -3.05
C ASP A 199 14.26 27.60 -1.59
N VAL A 200 13.10 28.18 -1.24
CA VAL A 200 12.50 28.07 0.10
C VAL A 200 11.14 27.41 -0.04
N PRO A 201 10.93 26.25 0.59
CA PRO A 201 9.65 25.56 0.53
C PRO A 201 8.54 26.35 1.23
N GLU A 202 7.34 26.30 0.68
CA GLU A 202 6.18 26.96 1.28
C GLU A 202 5.69 26.23 2.53
N VAL A 203 5.83 24.90 2.56
CA VAL A 203 5.39 24.04 3.65
C VAL A 203 6.49 23.05 4.01
N THR A 204 6.72 22.88 5.30
CA THR A 204 7.54 21.79 5.84
C THR A 204 6.67 20.88 6.70
N ILE A 205 6.74 19.58 6.46
CA ILE A 205 6.11 18.55 7.29
C ILE A 205 7.19 17.58 7.75
N VAL A 206 7.33 17.41 9.06
CA VAL A 206 8.18 16.38 9.66
C VAL A 206 7.28 15.39 10.37
N ALA A 207 7.40 14.09 10.06
CA ALA A 207 6.61 13.02 10.66
C ALA A 207 7.46 11.74 10.80
N GLU A 208 6.96 10.76 11.52
CA GLU A 208 7.59 9.44 11.61
C GLU A 208 7.20 8.61 10.38
N ALA A 209 8.18 7.90 9.78
CA ALA A 209 8.02 7.20 8.50
C ALA A 209 6.95 6.09 8.55
N LEU A 210 6.90 5.31 9.62
CA LEU A 210 5.92 4.24 9.79
C LEU A 210 4.50 4.81 9.94
N ASP A 211 4.34 5.91 10.69
CA ASP A 211 3.04 6.57 10.85
C ASP A 211 2.59 7.25 9.55
N PHE A 212 3.53 7.80 8.77
CA PHE A 212 3.22 8.28 7.43
C PHE A 212 2.74 7.14 6.51
N CYS A 213 3.36 5.96 6.57
CA CYS A 213 2.88 4.78 5.83
C CYS A 213 1.49 4.33 6.31
N ARG A 214 1.18 4.42 7.61
CA ARG A 214 -0.17 4.16 8.15
C ARG A 214 -1.20 5.17 7.64
N LEU A 215 -0.82 6.45 7.54
CA LEU A 215 -1.65 7.48 6.92
C LEU A 215 -1.94 7.15 5.46
N VAL A 216 -0.90 6.82 4.68
CA VAL A 216 -1.00 6.44 3.25
C VAL A 216 -1.89 5.21 3.06
N ALA A 217 -1.81 4.24 3.96
CA ALA A 217 -2.68 3.05 3.98
C ALA A 217 -4.10 3.34 4.51
N ASN A 218 -4.44 4.59 4.83
CA ASN A 218 -5.72 4.99 5.44
C ASN A 218 -6.02 4.24 6.76
N ARG A 219 -4.96 3.96 7.55
CA ARG A 219 -5.02 3.33 8.90
C ARG A 219 -4.60 4.26 10.02
N LEU A 220 -4.32 5.51 9.66
CA LEU A 220 -4.14 6.63 10.57
C LEU A 220 -4.88 7.84 9.99
N ARG A 221 -5.67 8.53 10.80
CA ARG A 221 -6.35 9.75 10.33
C ARG A 221 -5.35 10.91 10.23
N PRO A 222 -5.51 11.84 9.28
CA PRO A 222 -4.66 13.04 9.19
C PRO A 222 -4.50 13.79 10.52
N ALA A 223 -5.57 13.87 11.31
CA ALA A 223 -5.57 14.57 12.60
C ALA A 223 -4.77 13.83 13.71
N ASP A 224 -4.52 12.54 13.55
CA ASP A 224 -3.81 11.71 14.53
C ASP A 224 -2.31 11.54 14.17
N LEU A 225 -1.88 12.01 12.99
CA LEU A 225 -0.48 12.00 12.61
C LEU A 225 0.29 13.06 13.42
N SER A 226 1.25 12.62 14.23
CA SER A 226 2.15 13.54 14.93
C SER A 226 3.10 14.21 13.92
N THR A 227 3.04 15.54 13.83
CA THR A 227 3.84 16.31 12.90
C THR A 227 4.50 17.51 13.55
N HIS A 228 5.70 17.87 13.06
CA HIS A 228 6.25 19.21 13.25
C HIS A 228 6.10 19.96 11.92
N LEU A 229 5.53 21.16 11.99
CA LEU A 229 5.14 21.93 10.81
C LEU A 229 5.94 23.21 10.71
N GLY A 230 6.27 23.61 9.47
CA GLY A 230 6.88 24.89 9.14
C GLY A 230 6.23 25.54 7.93
N GLY A 231 6.37 26.85 7.80
CA GLY A 231 5.82 27.60 6.67
C GLY A 231 4.29 27.74 6.70
N SER A 232 3.65 27.68 5.55
CA SER A 232 2.21 27.91 5.37
C SER A 232 1.38 26.68 5.71
N VAL A 233 1.05 26.51 6.99
CA VAL A 233 0.32 25.33 7.52
C VAL A 233 -1.08 25.16 6.95
N VAL A 234 -1.64 26.17 6.26
CA VAL A 234 -2.99 26.11 5.65
C VAL A 234 -3.12 24.98 4.62
N HIS A 235 -2.02 24.56 3.98
CA HIS A 235 -1.98 23.50 2.97
C HIS A 235 -1.92 22.10 3.57
N VAL A 236 -1.50 21.97 4.84
CA VAL A 236 -1.24 20.67 5.49
C VAL A 236 -2.46 19.74 5.47
N PRO A 237 -3.68 20.18 5.86
CA PRO A 237 -4.85 19.29 5.83
C PRO A 237 -5.12 18.70 4.44
N HIS A 238 -4.92 19.50 3.39
CA HIS A 238 -5.11 19.07 2.01
C HIS A 238 -4.04 18.04 1.58
N ILE A 239 -2.77 18.29 1.92
CA ILE A 239 -1.66 17.40 1.62
C ILE A 239 -1.87 16.03 2.31
N LEU A 240 -2.22 16.04 3.59
CA LEU A 240 -2.46 14.81 4.35
C LEU A 240 -3.72 14.07 3.85
N ALA A 241 -4.78 14.79 3.49
CA ALA A 241 -5.96 14.19 2.87
C ALA A 241 -5.62 13.55 1.52
N GLY A 242 -4.77 14.19 0.71
CA GLY A 242 -4.26 13.59 -0.52
C GLY A 242 -3.50 12.29 -0.25
N ALA A 243 -2.65 12.26 0.76
CA ALA A 243 -1.89 11.06 1.11
C ALA A 243 -2.79 9.86 1.42
N THR A 244 -3.95 10.06 2.08
CA THR A 244 -4.89 8.95 2.40
C THR A 244 -5.55 8.35 1.15
N THR A 245 -5.57 9.06 0.02
CA THR A 245 -6.14 8.56 -1.25
C THR A 245 -5.21 7.61 -2.00
N LEU A 246 -3.99 7.39 -1.50
CA LEU A 246 -3.05 6.41 -2.03
C LEU A 246 -3.39 4.98 -1.60
N ALA A 247 -4.24 4.80 -0.58
CA ALA A 247 -4.75 3.49 -0.20
C ALA A 247 -5.41 2.80 -1.39
N LEU A 248 -5.09 1.52 -1.59
CA LEU A 248 -5.55 0.73 -2.75
C LEU A 248 -6.89 0.04 -2.51
N ASP A 249 -7.53 0.25 -1.36
CA ASP A 249 -8.77 -0.39 -0.89
C ASP A 249 -10.01 0.51 -0.91
#